data_fdadb62dd29457eb6be905a1fb8b38c4
#
_entry.id   fdadb62dd29457eb6be905a1fb8b38c4
#
_cell.length_a   1.000
_cell.length_b   1.000
_cell.length_c   1.000
_cell.angle_alpha   90.00
_cell.angle_beta   90.00
_cell.angle_gamma   90.00
#
_symmetry.space_group_name_H-M   'P 1'
#
loop_
_entity.id
_entity.type
_entity.pdbx_description
1 polymer ?
#
loop_
_entity_poly.entity_id
_entity_poly.type
_entity_poly.pdbx_seq_one_letter_code
_entity_poly.pdbx_strand_id
1 'polypeptide(L)'
;MKQNKPDTDKLLAQVLKVVDLVEYQPGAVVSRTIMDKGTGTLTLFAFGEGQGLSEHTAPFDALVYILDGEAEITISGKALHLSKDEMVIMPANKPHALK
;
A
#
# COMPACT_ATOMS: atom_id res chain seq x y z
N MET A 1 -7.08 -12.54 -2.96
CA MET A 1 -7.52 -11.50 -2.01
C MET A 1 -8.87 -10.96 -2.44
N LYS A 2 -9.79 -10.88 -1.50
CA LYS A 2 -11.12 -10.36 -1.80
C LYS A 2 -11.06 -8.84 -1.94
N GLN A 3 -11.58 -8.32 -3.04
CA GLN A 3 -11.66 -6.89 -3.26
C GLN A 3 -12.82 -6.30 -2.45
N ASN A 4 -12.52 -5.31 -1.63
CA ASN A 4 -13.52 -4.62 -0.82
C ASN A 4 -13.95 -3.32 -1.49
N LYS A 5 -15.20 -2.95 -1.26
CA LYS A 5 -15.69 -1.63 -1.69
C LYS A 5 -15.02 -0.55 -0.85
N PRO A 6 -14.76 0.65 -1.42
CA PRO A 6 -14.26 1.77 -0.64
C PRO A 6 -15.20 2.13 0.51
N ASP A 7 -14.62 2.47 1.65
CA ASP A 7 -15.36 2.84 2.86
C ASP A 7 -15.51 4.36 3.02
N THR A 8 -15.31 5.12 1.95
CA THR A 8 -15.24 6.58 2.00
C THR A 8 -16.40 7.19 2.77
N ASP A 9 -17.64 6.73 2.52
CA ASP A 9 -18.82 7.30 3.15
C ASP A 9 -18.82 7.17 4.67
N LYS A 10 -18.23 6.10 5.20
CA LYS A 10 -18.13 5.87 6.65
C LYS A 10 -17.07 6.74 7.31
N LEU A 11 -16.16 7.28 6.52
CA LEU A 11 -14.99 8.00 7.01
C LEU A 11 -15.08 9.51 6.81
N LEU A 12 -16.16 9.99 6.16
CA LEU A 12 -16.32 11.40 5.81
C LEU A 12 -16.35 12.30 7.04
N ALA A 13 -15.71 13.46 6.91
CA ALA A 13 -15.76 14.56 7.88
C ALA A 13 -15.30 14.15 9.29
N GLN A 14 -14.35 13.25 9.38
CA GLN A 14 -13.79 12.78 10.65
C GLN A 14 -12.28 12.94 10.65
N VAL A 15 -11.71 13.22 11.81
CA VAL A 15 -10.27 13.15 12.00
C VAL A 15 -9.92 11.70 12.35
N LEU A 16 -9.05 11.09 11.56
CA LEU A 16 -8.73 9.67 11.68
C LEU A 16 -7.22 9.48 11.81
N LYS A 17 -6.82 8.53 12.65
CA LYS A 17 -5.45 8.02 12.66
C LYS A 17 -5.35 6.96 11.58
N VAL A 18 -4.56 7.22 10.57
CA VAL A 18 -4.48 6.33 9.40
C VAL A 18 -4.03 4.93 9.77
N VAL A 19 -3.06 4.80 10.68
CA VAL A 19 -2.57 3.48 11.11
C VAL A 19 -3.64 2.61 11.77
N ASP A 20 -4.69 3.22 12.32
CA ASP A 20 -5.76 2.49 12.98
C ASP A 20 -6.82 1.96 12.01
N LEU A 21 -6.73 2.32 10.73
CA LEU A 21 -7.71 1.91 9.73
C LEU A 21 -7.45 0.53 9.16
N VAL A 22 -6.34 -0.09 9.47
CA VAL A 22 -5.98 -1.43 9.02
C VAL A 22 -5.20 -2.14 10.12
N GLU A 23 -5.36 -3.44 10.25
CA GLU A 23 -4.69 -4.24 11.28
C GLU A 23 -3.83 -5.33 10.66
N TYR A 24 -2.68 -5.60 11.28
CA TYR A 24 -1.85 -6.73 10.91
C TYR A 24 -2.54 -8.04 11.27
N GLN A 25 -2.42 -9.01 10.38
CA GLN A 25 -2.84 -10.38 10.66
C GLN A 25 -1.69 -11.32 10.30
N PRO A 26 -1.32 -12.25 11.21
CA PRO A 26 -0.24 -13.18 10.95
C PRO A 26 -0.44 -13.97 9.66
N GLY A 27 0.61 -14.06 8.86
CA GLY A 27 0.60 -14.82 7.62
C GLY A 27 -0.25 -14.23 6.50
N ALA A 28 -0.68 -12.98 6.61
CA ALA A 28 -1.60 -12.38 5.65
C ALA A 28 -1.17 -10.99 5.21
N VAL A 29 -1.66 -10.60 4.05
CA VAL A 29 -1.66 -9.22 3.58
C VAL A 29 -3.10 -8.73 3.68
N VAL A 30 -3.33 -7.70 4.48
CA VAL A 30 -4.65 -7.11 4.66
C VAL A 30 -4.68 -5.79 3.91
N SER A 31 -5.72 -5.56 3.12
CA SER A 31 -5.87 -4.30 2.38
C SER A 31 -7.24 -3.67 2.67
N ARG A 32 -7.25 -2.35 2.66
CA ARG A 32 -8.48 -1.57 2.79
C ARG A 32 -8.40 -0.39 1.84
N THR A 33 -9.32 -0.34 0.89
CA THR A 33 -9.40 0.77 -0.05
C THR A 33 -10.21 1.90 0.59
N ILE A 34 -9.58 3.05 0.77
CA ILE A 34 -10.19 4.22 1.41
C ILE A 34 -10.93 5.06 0.39
N MET A 35 -10.33 5.30 -0.76
CA MET A 35 -10.93 6.05 -1.85
C MET A 35 -10.63 5.38 -3.17
N ASP A 36 -11.63 5.35 -4.05
CA ASP A 36 -11.46 4.84 -5.41
C ASP A 36 -12.23 5.76 -6.35
N LYS A 37 -11.47 6.60 -7.03
CA LYS A 37 -11.99 7.59 -7.97
C LYS A 37 -11.37 7.36 -9.34
N GLY A 38 -12.00 7.86 -10.39
CA GLY A 38 -11.43 7.76 -11.74
C GLY A 38 -10.07 8.42 -11.87
N THR A 39 -9.75 9.37 -11.00
CA THR A 39 -8.47 10.07 -10.97
C THR A 39 -7.42 9.45 -10.07
N GLY A 40 -7.79 8.49 -9.23
CA GLY A 40 -6.84 7.82 -8.34
C GLY A 40 -7.51 6.97 -7.28
N THR A 41 -6.72 6.09 -6.69
CA THR A 41 -7.15 5.18 -5.64
C THR A 41 -6.20 5.27 -4.46
N LEU A 42 -6.76 5.28 -3.25
CA LEU A 42 -5.99 5.22 -2.01
C LEU A 42 -6.32 3.92 -1.28
N THR A 43 -5.31 3.09 -1.08
CA THR A 43 -5.46 1.80 -0.39
C THR A 43 -4.43 1.70 0.73
N LEU A 44 -4.86 1.21 1.88
CA LEU A 44 -3.99 0.86 2.98
C LEU A 44 -3.69 -0.63 2.95
N PHE A 45 -2.45 -0.98 3.27
CA PHE A 45 -2.02 -2.37 3.36
C PHE A 45 -1.38 -2.62 4.71
N ALA A 46 -1.69 -3.76 5.31
CA ALA A 46 -0.95 -4.29 6.45
C ALA A 46 -0.36 -5.63 6.05
N PHE A 47 0.98 -5.72 6.07
CA PHE A 47 1.69 -6.95 5.72
C PHE A 47 2.10 -7.66 6.99
N GLY A 48 1.64 -8.89 7.18
CA GLY A 48 2.17 -9.76 8.21
C GLY A 48 3.67 -9.95 7.99
N GLU A 49 4.41 -10.22 9.04
CA GLU A 49 5.86 -10.41 8.95
C GLU A 49 6.19 -11.47 7.88
N GLY A 50 7.13 -11.14 7.00
CA GLY A 50 7.57 -12.02 5.93
C GLY A 50 6.65 -12.05 4.71
N GLN A 51 5.53 -11.34 4.73
CA GLN A 51 4.62 -11.26 3.59
C GLN A 51 5.03 -10.14 2.64
N GLY A 52 4.66 -10.27 1.38
CA GLY A 52 4.96 -9.29 0.36
C GLY A 52 4.06 -9.41 -0.85
N LEU A 53 4.36 -8.64 -1.88
CA LEU A 53 3.69 -8.72 -3.18
C LEU A 53 4.71 -9.08 -4.25
N SER A 54 4.37 -10.04 -5.09
CA SER A 54 5.23 -10.47 -6.20
C SER A 54 5.42 -9.36 -7.23
N GLU A 55 6.45 -9.50 -8.04
CA GLU A 55 6.75 -8.54 -9.08
C GLU A 55 5.59 -8.40 -10.07
N HIS A 56 5.23 -7.17 -10.35
CA HIS A 56 4.17 -6.83 -11.30
C HIS A 56 4.41 -5.42 -11.83
N THR A 57 3.63 -5.03 -12.84
CA THR A 57 3.65 -3.68 -13.40
C THR A 57 2.27 -3.06 -13.30
N ALA A 58 2.22 -1.74 -13.31
CA ALA A 58 0.98 -0.99 -13.40
C ALA A 58 1.12 0.12 -14.44
N PRO A 59 0.04 0.48 -15.13
CA PRO A 59 0.10 1.50 -16.18
C PRO A 59 0.06 2.95 -15.65
N PHE A 60 0.29 3.15 -14.36
CA PHE A 60 0.26 4.47 -13.71
C PHE A 60 1.32 4.52 -12.62
N ASP A 61 1.70 5.73 -12.25
CA ASP A 61 2.60 5.94 -11.11
C ASP A 61 1.88 5.57 -9.81
N ALA A 62 2.60 4.98 -8.89
CA ALA A 62 2.05 4.60 -7.60
C ALA A 62 2.95 5.11 -6.47
N LEU A 63 2.37 5.82 -5.52
CA LEU A 63 3.08 6.30 -4.34
C LEU A 63 2.93 5.28 -3.21
N VAL A 64 4.05 4.91 -2.60
CA VAL A 64 4.06 4.09 -1.39
C VAL A 64 4.61 4.93 -0.25
N TYR A 65 3.86 5.01 0.83
CA TYR A 65 4.26 5.71 2.06
C TYR A 65 4.20 4.71 3.21
N ILE A 66 5.28 4.63 3.99
CA ILE A 66 5.37 3.69 5.12
C ILE A 66 4.83 4.36 6.37
N LEU A 67 3.73 3.85 6.88
CA LEU A 67 3.08 4.35 8.09
C LEU A 67 3.66 3.72 9.35
N ASP A 68 4.12 2.47 9.25
CA ASP A 68 4.62 1.71 10.39
C ASP A 68 5.55 0.62 9.88
N GLY A 69 6.66 0.39 10.59
CA GLY A 69 7.61 -0.66 10.23
C GLY A 69 8.54 -0.28 9.09
N GLU A 70 8.94 -1.28 8.35
CA GLU A 70 9.91 -1.16 7.26
C GLU A 70 9.48 -2.02 6.09
N ALA A 71 9.87 -1.62 4.88
CA ALA A 71 9.63 -2.38 3.67
C ALA A 71 10.81 -2.31 2.72
N GLU A 72 11.01 -3.38 1.96
CA GLU A 72 11.92 -3.38 0.83
C GLU A 72 11.10 -3.36 -0.44
N ILE A 73 11.34 -2.38 -1.28
CA ILE A 73 10.65 -2.23 -2.57
C ILE A 73 11.68 -2.35 -3.68
N THR A 74 11.47 -3.31 -4.57
CA THR A 74 12.34 -3.50 -5.73
C THR A 74 11.68 -2.88 -6.93
N ILE A 75 12.37 -1.95 -7.58
CA ILE A 75 11.88 -1.27 -8.80
C ILE A 75 12.91 -1.48 -9.89
N SER A 76 12.49 -2.10 -10.99
CA SER A 76 13.36 -2.43 -12.13
C SER A 76 14.65 -3.14 -11.69
N GLY A 77 14.51 -4.08 -10.74
CA GLY A 77 15.62 -4.86 -10.21
C GLY A 77 16.44 -4.17 -9.12
N LYS A 78 16.17 -2.91 -8.80
CA LYS A 78 16.89 -2.18 -7.75
C LYS A 78 16.11 -2.22 -6.46
N ALA A 79 16.72 -2.74 -5.40
CA ALA A 79 16.10 -2.82 -4.08
C ALA A 79 16.26 -1.49 -3.33
N LEU A 80 15.17 -0.99 -2.78
CA LEU A 80 15.10 0.21 -1.97
C LEU A 80 14.53 -0.13 -0.62
N HIS A 81 15.14 0.35 0.44
CA HIS A 81 14.66 0.14 1.80
C HIS A 81 13.97 1.41 2.32
N LEU A 82 12.75 1.28 2.79
CA LEU A 82 11.96 2.37 3.35
C LEU A 82 11.60 2.08 4.79
N SER A 83 11.73 3.08 5.63
CA SER A 83 11.30 3.05 7.02
C SER A 83 10.10 3.95 7.23
N LYS A 84 9.56 3.94 8.43
CA LYS A 84 8.42 4.78 8.81
C LYS A 84 8.61 6.24 8.37
N ASP A 85 7.56 6.81 7.81
CA ASP A 85 7.49 8.20 7.31
C ASP A 85 8.30 8.45 6.04
N GLU A 86 8.80 7.40 5.40
CA GLU A 86 9.44 7.49 4.10
C GLU A 86 8.51 7.03 2.99
N MET A 87 8.71 7.57 1.79
CA MET A 87 7.89 7.22 0.64
C MET A 87 8.75 7.03 -0.61
N VAL A 88 8.17 6.33 -1.59
CA VAL A 88 8.73 6.23 -2.93
C VAL A 88 7.59 6.29 -3.94
N ILE A 89 7.87 6.84 -5.11
CA ILE A 89 6.94 6.78 -6.24
C ILE A 89 7.45 5.72 -7.20
N MET A 90 6.65 4.68 -7.40
CA MET A 90 6.96 3.62 -8.35
C MET A 90 6.50 4.07 -9.74
N PRO A 91 7.42 4.20 -10.72
CA PRO A 91 7.06 4.69 -12.04
C PRO A 91 6.11 3.75 -12.78
N ALA A 92 5.23 4.33 -13.59
CA ALA A 92 4.35 3.57 -14.48
C ALA A 92 5.15 2.64 -15.38
N ASN A 93 4.62 1.46 -15.62
CA ASN A 93 5.15 0.46 -16.56
C ASN A 93 6.54 -0.09 -16.21
N LYS A 94 7.00 0.11 -14.99
CA LYS A 94 8.24 -0.50 -14.49
C LYS A 94 7.92 -1.62 -13.51
N PRO A 95 8.61 -2.79 -13.61
CA PRO A 95 8.36 -3.88 -12.68
C PRO A 95 8.70 -3.48 -11.25
N HIS A 96 7.83 -3.83 -10.30
CA HIS A 96 8.05 -3.57 -8.89
C HIS A 96 7.52 -4.72 -8.03
N ALA A 97 8.16 -4.92 -6.88
CA ALA A 97 7.79 -5.93 -5.90
C ALA A 97 7.96 -5.35 -4.50
N LEU A 98 7.17 -5.85 -3.55
CA LEU A 98 7.23 -5.44 -2.15
C LEU A 98 7.57 -6.64 -1.26
N LYS A 99 8.36 -6.36 -0.23
CA LYS A 99 8.81 -7.39 0.69
C LYS A 99 8.79 -6.93 2.14
#